data_18e19ab15beaaeb869634bc2b595392b
#
_entry.id   18e19ab15beaaeb869634bc2b595392b
#
_cell.length_a   1.000
_cell.length_b   1.000
_cell.length_c   1.000
_cell.angle_alpha   90.00
_cell.angle_beta   90.00
_cell.angle_gamma   90.00
#
_symmetry.space_group_name_H-M   'P 1'
#
loop_
_entity.id
_entity.type
_entity.pdbx_description
1 polymer ?
#
loop_
_entity_poly.entity_id
_entity_poly.type
_entity_poly.pdbx_seq_one_letter_code
_entity_poly.pdbx_strand_id
1 'polypeptide(L)'
;MKKAAILSTLILLTSILIKYGVEAYVSRAPDYPEGPTVNADNLYTDYATSTFYKSANMGRDSLFTGTSVRYHFNGEMLAKAGIKNGKLHGPFDSWYENGQKHISLVWKNGEKFKNFKAYFPSGNRIPGDANDLAERIFSGEIIEE
;
A
#
# COMPACT_ATOMS: atom_id res chain seq x y z
N MET A 1 0.48 -1.85 52.83
CA MET A 1 -0.66 -1.83 51.89
C MET A 1 -0.52 -0.83 50.74
N LYS A 2 -0.01 0.39 50.94
CA LYS A 2 0.17 1.40 49.87
C LYS A 2 1.15 0.99 48.76
N LYS A 3 2.22 0.23 49.05
CA LYS A 3 3.23 -0.20 48.06
C LYS A 3 2.69 -1.27 47.08
N ALA A 4 1.79 -2.16 47.53
CA ALA A 4 1.18 -3.18 46.66
C ALA A 4 0.17 -2.58 45.66
N ALA A 5 -0.58 -1.56 46.09
CA ALA A 5 -1.51 -0.85 45.24
C ALA A 5 -0.82 -0.06 44.12
N ILE A 6 0.33 0.56 44.41
CA ILE A 6 1.12 1.31 43.42
C ILE A 6 1.74 0.35 42.40
N LEU A 7 2.18 -0.83 42.78
CA LEU A 7 2.77 -1.81 41.88
C LEU A 7 1.72 -2.39 40.95
N SER A 8 0.51 -2.66 41.43
CA SER A 8 -0.59 -3.17 40.60
C SER A 8 -1.08 -2.15 39.57
N THR A 9 -1.17 -0.86 39.92
CA THR A 9 -1.52 0.20 39.01
C THR A 9 -0.46 0.44 37.94
N LEU A 10 0.82 0.32 38.29
CA LEU A 10 1.92 0.45 37.34
C LEU A 10 1.92 -0.68 36.31
N ILE A 11 1.68 -1.92 36.74
CA ILE A 11 1.57 -3.10 35.86
C ILE A 11 0.36 -2.95 34.92
N LEU A 12 -0.76 -2.44 35.41
CA LEU A 12 -1.96 -2.21 34.59
C LEU A 12 -1.71 -1.14 33.53
N LEU A 13 -1.06 -0.04 33.88
CA LEU A 13 -0.69 1.03 32.96
C LEU A 13 0.30 0.56 31.88
N THR A 14 1.30 -0.24 32.24
CA THR A 14 2.24 -0.80 31.25
C THR A 14 1.57 -1.80 30.33
N SER A 15 0.64 -2.61 30.83
CA SER A 15 -0.15 -3.55 30.01
C SER A 15 -1.05 -2.82 29.00
N ILE A 16 -1.66 -1.72 29.44
CA ILE A 16 -2.50 -0.87 28.56
C ILE A 16 -1.64 -0.21 27.49
N LEU A 17 -0.49 0.38 27.85
CA LEU A 17 0.41 1.02 26.90
C LEU A 17 0.99 0.04 25.88
N ILE A 18 1.34 -1.19 26.32
CA ILE A 18 1.80 -2.25 25.42
C ILE A 18 0.66 -2.66 24.46
N LYS A 19 -0.56 -2.86 24.98
CA LYS A 19 -1.71 -3.23 24.15
C LYS A 19 -2.03 -2.15 23.10
N TYR A 20 -2.15 -0.90 23.50
CA TYR A 20 -2.42 0.20 22.57
C TYR A 20 -1.23 0.50 21.65
N GLY A 21 0.00 0.38 22.14
CA GLY A 21 1.21 0.54 21.34
C GLY A 21 1.35 -0.56 20.27
N VAL A 22 1.07 -1.81 20.64
CA VAL A 22 1.10 -2.94 19.69
C VAL A 22 -0.05 -2.86 18.68
N GLU A 23 -1.27 -2.51 19.12
CA GLU A 23 -2.40 -2.33 18.21
C GLU A 23 -2.15 -1.16 17.24
N ALA A 24 -1.60 -0.04 17.70
CA ALA A 24 -1.23 1.08 16.85
C ALA A 24 -0.13 0.71 15.84
N TYR A 25 0.85 -0.11 16.25
CA TYR A 25 1.90 -0.58 15.36
C TYR A 25 1.39 -1.59 14.33
N VAL A 26 0.50 -2.50 14.73
CA VAL A 26 -0.10 -3.51 13.84
C VAL A 26 -1.12 -2.91 12.88
N SER A 27 -1.80 -1.83 13.27
CA SER A 27 -2.81 -1.16 12.44
C SER A 27 -2.22 -0.15 11.44
N ARG A 28 -0.96 0.26 11.63
CA ARG A 28 -0.30 1.18 10.70
C ARG A 28 -0.04 0.47 9.37
N ALA A 29 -0.50 1.09 8.29
CA ALA A 29 -0.12 0.64 6.95
C ALA A 29 1.41 0.72 6.81
N PRO A 30 2.06 -0.29 6.19
CA PRO A 30 3.48 -0.22 5.94
C PRO A 30 3.81 1.01 5.11
N ASP A 31 4.91 1.67 5.45
CA ASP A 31 5.45 2.79 4.65
C ASP A 31 6.02 2.28 3.32
N TYR A 32 6.28 3.19 2.39
CA TYR A 32 7.02 2.84 1.16
C TYR A 32 8.35 2.19 1.54
N PRO A 33 8.74 1.09 0.89
CA PRO A 33 10.04 0.46 1.14
C PRO A 33 11.19 1.42 0.90
N GLU A 34 12.20 1.38 1.76
CA GLU A 34 13.43 2.12 1.55
C GLU A 34 14.12 1.67 0.26
N GLY A 35 14.63 2.62 -0.53
CA GLY A 35 15.29 2.35 -1.78
C GLY A 35 15.04 3.42 -2.85
N PRO A 36 15.54 3.22 -4.07
CA PRO A 36 15.39 4.17 -5.14
C PRO A 36 13.94 4.30 -5.59
N THR A 37 13.59 5.50 -6.10
CA THR A 37 12.36 5.72 -6.87
C THR A 37 12.72 5.59 -8.36
N VAL A 38 12.03 4.73 -9.07
CA VAL A 38 12.27 4.47 -10.50
C VAL A 38 10.97 4.55 -11.30
N ASN A 39 11.08 4.89 -12.60
CA ASN A 39 9.94 4.74 -13.49
C ASN A 39 9.65 3.24 -13.66
N ALA A 40 8.37 2.84 -13.56
CA ALA A 40 7.93 1.46 -13.72
C ALA A 40 8.36 0.84 -15.05
N ASP A 41 8.47 1.65 -16.11
CA ASP A 41 8.90 1.21 -17.45
C ASP A 41 10.38 0.80 -17.50
N ASN A 42 11.16 1.16 -16.48
CA ASN A 42 12.55 0.74 -16.31
C ASN A 42 12.71 -0.56 -15.51
N LEU A 43 11.60 -1.18 -15.09
CA LEU A 43 11.60 -2.45 -14.40
C LEU A 43 11.20 -3.59 -15.34
N TYR A 44 11.88 -4.71 -15.21
CA TYR A 44 11.48 -5.96 -15.85
C TYR A 44 10.45 -6.66 -14.99
N THR A 45 9.36 -7.10 -15.59
CA THR A 45 8.25 -7.72 -14.86
C THR A 45 8.00 -9.13 -15.37
N ASP A 46 8.06 -10.10 -14.46
CA ASP A 46 7.51 -11.43 -14.69
C ASP A 46 6.01 -11.38 -14.36
N TYR A 47 5.18 -11.33 -15.39
CA TYR A 47 3.72 -11.22 -15.25
C TYR A 47 3.10 -12.50 -14.67
N ALA A 48 3.70 -13.68 -14.88
CA ALA A 48 3.17 -14.93 -14.34
C ALA A 48 3.25 -14.96 -12.81
N THR A 49 4.31 -14.40 -12.25
CA THR A 49 4.54 -14.36 -10.80
C THR A 49 4.31 -12.99 -10.19
N SER A 50 3.97 -11.97 -11.00
CA SER A 50 3.87 -10.56 -10.59
C SER A 50 5.11 -10.11 -9.82
N THR A 51 6.31 -10.38 -10.40
CA THR A 51 7.59 -10.10 -9.76
C THR A 51 8.36 -9.05 -10.55
N PHE A 52 8.94 -8.08 -9.86
CA PHE A 52 9.65 -6.94 -10.42
C PHE A 52 11.16 -7.05 -10.22
N TYR A 53 11.92 -6.82 -11.30
CA TYR A 53 13.37 -6.98 -11.34
C TYR A 53 14.06 -5.71 -11.87
N LYS A 54 15.31 -5.48 -11.45
CA LYS A 54 16.17 -4.38 -11.94
C LYS A 54 16.81 -4.67 -13.29
N SER A 55 16.87 -5.93 -13.70
CA SER A 55 17.55 -6.35 -14.92
C SER A 55 16.86 -7.51 -15.62
N ALA A 56 17.12 -7.64 -16.93
CA ALA A 56 16.48 -8.62 -17.80
C ALA A 56 16.81 -10.09 -17.47
N ASN A 57 17.87 -10.36 -16.70
CA ASN A 57 18.20 -11.73 -16.30
C ASN A 57 17.21 -12.31 -15.27
N MET A 58 16.35 -11.46 -14.69
CA MET A 58 15.31 -11.83 -13.74
C MET A 58 15.79 -12.76 -12.61
N GLY A 59 17.08 -12.70 -12.29
CA GLY A 59 17.68 -13.49 -11.21
C GLY A 59 17.31 -12.95 -9.83
N ARG A 60 17.46 -13.79 -8.81
CA ARG A 60 17.15 -13.42 -7.41
C ARG A 60 17.88 -12.16 -6.96
N ASP A 61 19.12 -11.96 -7.38
CA ASP A 61 19.94 -10.80 -7.03
C ASP A 61 19.51 -9.51 -7.75
N SER A 62 18.63 -9.62 -8.74
CA SER A 62 18.05 -8.50 -9.47
C SER A 62 16.66 -8.10 -8.99
N LEU A 63 16.11 -8.72 -7.96
CA LEU A 63 14.82 -8.33 -7.37
C LEU A 63 14.85 -6.86 -6.96
N PHE A 64 13.80 -6.13 -7.36
CA PHE A 64 13.70 -4.72 -7.03
C PHE A 64 13.16 -4.50 -5.62
N THR A 65 13.74 -3.53 -4.91
CA THR A 65 13.20 -2.97 -3.67
C THR A 65 13.29 -1.46 -3.76
N GLY A 66 12.18 -0.76 -3.49
CA GLY A 66 12.07 0.68 -3.59
C GLY A 66 10.66 1.11 -3.98
N THR A 67 10.56 2.27 -4.62
CA THR A 67 9.30 2.83 -5.09
C THR A 67 9.29 2.86 -6.62
N SER A 68 8.23 2.35 -7.24
CA SER A 68 7.99 2.54 -8.67
C SER A 68 6.97 3.65 -8.90
N VAL A 69 7.17 4.45 -9.94
CA VAL A 69 6.25 5.50 -10.38
C VAL A 69 5.95 5.36 -11.86
N ARG A 70 4.75 5.77 -12.26
CA ARG A 70 4.36 5.88 -13.66
C ARG A 70 3.61 7.17 -13.86
N TYR A 71 3.70 7.75 -15.05
CA TYR A 71 3.07 9.02 -15.38
C TYR A 71 2.11 8.86 -16.55
N HIS A 72 1.09 9.70 -16.59
CA HIS A 72 0.23 9.91 -17.75
C HIS A 72 0.99 10.61 -18.88
N PHE A 73 0.45 10.60 -20.10
CA PHE A 73 1.05 11.29 -21.24
C PHE A 73 1.13 12.82 -21.06
N ASN A 74 0.28 13.39 -20.20
CA ASN A 74 0.32 14.82 -19.84
C ASN A 74 1.38 15.16 -18.78
N GLY A 75 2.13 14.16 -18.27
CA GLY A 75 3.16 14.32 -17.24
C GLY A 75 2.68 14.23 -15.81
N GLU A 76 1.35 14.18 -15.57
CA GLU A 76 0.80 13.96 -14.23
C GLU A 76 1.05 12.53 -13.76
N MET A 77 1.14 12.34 -12.45
CA MET A 77 1.37 11.02 -11.87
C MET A 77 0.18 10.10 -12.13
N LEU A 78 0.43 8.95 -12.74
CA LEU A 78 -0.56 7.90 -12.96
C LEU A 78 -0.61 6.94 -11.77
N ALA A 79 0.55 6.46 -11.31
CA ALA A 79 0.62 5.49 -10.21
C ALA A 79 1.93 5.58 -9.44
N LYS A 80 1.88 5.21 -8.16
CA LYS A 80 3.02 5.07 -7.26
C LYS A 80 2.84 3.80 -6.43
N ALA A 81 3.83 2.92 -6.43
CA ALA A 81 3.77 1.62 -5.75
C ALA A 81 5.06 1.33 -4.98
N GLY A 82 4.91 0.84 -3.76
CA GLY A 82 6.01 0.25 -3.01
C GLY A 82 6.29 -1.18 -3.49
N ILE A 83 7.57 -1.52 -3.63
CA ILE A 83 8.02 -2.87 -4.03
C ILE A 83 9.12 -3.30 -3.07
N LYS A 84 9.02 -4.51 -2.52
CA LYS A 84 10.03 -5.11 -1.66
C LYS A 84 10.34 -6.52 -2.11
N ASN A 85 11.63 -6.79 -2.35
CA ASN A 85 12.09 -8.09 -2.84
C ASN A 85 11.29 -8.57 -4.07
N GLY A 86 11.06 -7.67 -5.03
CA GLY A 86 10.33 -7.94 -6.25
C GLY A 86 8.81 -8.06 -6.11
N LYS A 87 8.22 -7.90 -4.94
CA LYS A 87 6.77 -7.98 -4.72
C LYS A 87 6.18 -6.64 -4.29
N LEU A 88 4.94 -6.36 -4.73
CA LEU A 88 4.20 -5.20 -4.24
C LEU A 88 4.13 -5.24 -2.71
N HIS A 89 4.53 -4.14 -2.07
CA HIS A 89 4.58 -4.02 -0.61
C HIS A 89 4.49 -2.56 -0.18
N GLY A 90 3.64 -2.28 0.80
CA GLY A 90 3.39 -0.92 1.24
C GLY A 90 2.29 -0.23 0.44
N PRO A 91 2.25 1.11 0.45
CA PRO A 91 1.22 1.88 -0.21
C PRO A 91 1.24 1.70 -1.74
N PHE A 92 0.04 1.70 -2.31
CA PHE A 92 -0.20 1.86 -3.73
C PHE A 92 -1.25 2.95 -3.91
N ASP A 93 -0.91 3.95 -4.68
CA ASP A 93 -1.82 5.03 -5.06
C ASP A 93 -1.83 5.19 -6.57
N SER A 94 -3.00 5.48 -7.14
CA SER A 94 -3.15 5.89 -8.53
C SER A 94 -4.00 7.16 -8.64
N TRP A 95 -3.86 7.86 -9.76
CA TRP A 95 -4.50 9.13 -10.02
C TRP A 95 -5.08 9.15 -11.44
N TYR A 96 -6.11 9.92 -11.64
CA TYR A 96 -6.63 10.30 -12.94
C TYR A 96 -5.72 11.34 -13.62
N GLU A 97 -5.91 11.53 -14.93
CA GLU A 97 -5.19 12.55 -15.69
C GLU A 97 -5.40 14.00 -15.21
N ASN A 98 -6.50 14.25 -14.48
CA ASN A 98 -6.78 15.53 -13.85
C ASN A 98 -6.10 15.70 -12.48
N GLY A 99 -5.23 14.76 -12.06
CA GLY A 99 -4.52 14.78 -10.79
C GLY A 99 -5.34 14.34 -9.57
N GLN A 100 -6.63 14.07 -9.72
CA GLN A 100 -7.45 13.56 -8.63
C GLN A 100 -7.11 12.10 -8.35
N LYS A 101 -7.14 11.72 -7.06
CA LYS A 101 -6.86 10.34 -6.65
C LYS A 101 -7.92 9.40 -7.24
N HIS A 102 -7.48 8.27 -7.78
CA HIS A 102 -8.35 7.24 -8.32
C HIS A 102 -8.46 6.06 -7.34
N ILE A 103 -7.35 5.42 -7.00
CA ILE A 103 -7.32 4.27 -6.10
C ILE A 103 -6.24 4.47 -5.04
N SER A 104 -6.52 4.02 -3.82
CA SER A 104 -5.54 3.89 -2.76
C SER A 104 -5.72 2.56 -2.05
N LEU A 105 -4.64 1.81 -1.88
CA LEU A 105 -4.65 0.55 -1.15
C LEU A 105 -3.26 0.24 -0.58
N VAL A 106 -3.17 -0.81 0.20
CA VAL A 106 -1.90 -1.29 0.75
C VAL A 106 -1.68 -2.74 0.32
N TRP A 107 -0.47 -3.03 -0.12
CA TRP A 107 -0.01 -4.38 -0.43
C TRP A 107 0.88 -4.94 0.67
N LYS A 108 0.85 -6.25 0.85
CA LYS A 108 1.77 -6.97 1.72
C LYS A 108 2.28 -8.21 0.99
N ASN A 109 3.55 -8.18 0.57
CA ASN A 109 4.24 -9.28 -0.11
C ASN A 109 3.51 -9.82 -1.36
N GLY A 110 2.92 -8.93 -2.15
CA GLY A 110 2.19 -9.27 -3.38
C GLY A 110 0.71 -9.57 -3.17
N GLU A 111 0.22 -9.60 -1.94
CA GLU A 111 -1.20 -9.79 -1.62
C GLU A 111 -1.85 -8.46 -1.24
N LYS A 112 -3.11 -8.25 -1.66
CA LYS A 112 -3.91 -7.10 -1.19
C LYS A 112 -4.01 -7.17 0.33
N PHE A 113 -3.60 -6.09 0.99
CA PHE A 113 -3.70 -6.01 2.43
C PHE A 113 -5.01 -5.29 2.79
N LYS A 114 -5.05 -4.14 3.31
CA LYS A 114 -6.26 -3.47 3.80
C LYS A 114 -6.44 -2.11 3.11
N ASN A 115 -7.54 -1.42 3.47
CA ASN A 115 -7.77 -0.01 3.17
C ASN A 115 -7.94 0.31 1.68
N PHE A 116 -8.56 -0.58 0.89
CA PHE A 116 -8.96 -0.22 -0.47
C PHE A 116 -9.93 0.98 -0.43
N LYS A 117 -9.59 2.01 -1.18
CA LYS A 117 -10.43 3.20 -1.40
C LYS A 117 -10.38 3.54 -2.87
N ALA A 118 -11.53 3.92 -3.41
CA ALA A 118 -11.62 4.45 -4.76
C ALA A 118 -12.38 5.78 -4.77
N TYR A 119 -12.11 6.57 -5.77
CA TYR A 119 -12.63 7.92 -5.91
C TYR A 119 -13.09 8.14 -7.34
N PHE A 120 -14.11 8.97 -7.51
CA PHE A 120 -14.53 9.47 -8.81
C PHE A 120 -13.55 10.52 -9.35
N PRO A 121 -13.59 10.82 -10.67
CA PRO A 121 -12.78 11.90 -11.23
C PRO A 121 -13.07 13.29 -10.64
N SER A 122 -14.22 13.48 -10.01
CA SER A 122 -14.57 14.68 -9.22
C SER A 122 -13.76 14.79 -7.91
N GLY A 123 -13.12 13.69 -7.45
CA GLY A 123 -12.45 13.58 -6.16
C GLY A 123 -13.33 13.04 -5.02
N ASN A 124 -14.62 12.83 -5.27
CA ASN A 124 -15.52 12.23 -4.29
C ASN A 124 -15.20 10.75 -4.08
N ARG A 125 -15.22 10.29 -2.82
CA ARG A 125 -14.99 8.89 -2.51
C ARG A 125 -16.16 8.04 -2.99
N ILE A 126 -15.88 6.94 -3.68
CA ILE A 126 -16.88 5.94 -4.05
C ILE A 126 -17.29 5.19 -2.77
N PRO A 127 -18.57 5.20 -2.39
CA PRO A 127 -19.05 4.48 -1.21
C PRO A 127 -19.07 2.98 -1.45
N GLY A 128 -18.91 2.20 -0.40
CA GLY A 128 -19.02 0.74 -0.46
C GLY A 128 -18.03 0.01 0.44
N ASP A 129 -18.23 -1.30 0.57
CA ASP A 129 -17.27 -2.18 1.23
C ASP A 129 -15.99 -2.30 0.40
N ALA A 130 -14.85 -2.36 1.07
CA ALA A 130 -13.55 -2.33 0.41
C ALA A 130 -13.29 -3.54 -0.50
N ASN A 131 -13.84 -4.74 -0.16
CA ASN A 131 -13.63 -5.93 -0.97
C ASN A 131 -14.57 -5.96 -2.17
N ASP A 132 -15.85 -5.66 -1.97
CA ASP A 132 -16.84 -5.54 -3.03
C ASP A 132 -16.41 -4.48 -4.06
N LEU A 133 -16.04 -3.30 -3.60
CA LEU A 133 -15.60 -2.21 -4.46
C LEU A 133 -14.32 -2.56 -5.25
N ALA A 134 -13.38 -3.26 -4.61
CA ALA A 134 -12.17 -3.72 -5.27
C ALA A 134 -12.49 -4.74 -6.37
N GLU A 135 -13.39 -5.70 -6.12
CA GLU A 135 -13.80 -6.71 -7.10
C GLU A 135 -14.46 -6.06 -8.32
N ARG A 136 -15.41 -5.16 -8.11
CA ARG A 136 -16.11 -4.42 -9.16
C ARG A 136 -15.16 -3.60 -10.04
N ILE A 137 -14.27 -2.84 -9.44
CA ILE A 137 -13.30 -2.01 -10.18
C ILE A 137 -12.30 -2.86 -10.95
N PHE A 138 -11.75 -3.92 -10.36
CA PHE A 138 -10.79 -4.78 -11.06
C PHE A 138 -11.43 -5.70 -12.09
N SER A 139 -12.74 -5.96 -12.02
CA SER A 139 -13.49 -6.61 -13.10
C SER A 139 -13.80 -5.69 -14.26
N GLY A 140 -13.53 -4.41 -14.14
CA GLY A 140 -13.80 -3.41 -15.19
C GLY A 140 -15.23 -2.85 -15.15
N GLU A 141 -15.95 -3.04 -14.04
CA GLU A 141 -17.28 -2.42 -13.88
C GLU A 141 -17.17 -0.90 -13.86
N ILE A 142 -18.02 -0.23 -14.65
CA ILE A 142 -18.14 1.23 -14.64
C ILE A 142 -19.04 1.61 -13.46
N ILE A 143 -18.49 2.38 -12.53
CA ILE A 143 -19.24 2.91 -11.39
C ILE A 143 -19.55 4.38 -11.69
N GLU A 144 -20.82 4.69 -11.82
CA GLU A 144 -21.30 6.06 -12.08
C GLU A 144 -21.40 6.84 -10.76
N GLU A 145 -21.14 8.15 -10.83
CA GLU A 145 -21.26 9.11 -9.71
C GLU A 145 -22.71 9.52 -9.48
#